data_684868a7245ecdf7e4ca5d457a894caf
#
_entry.id   684868a7245ecdf7e4ca5d457a894caf
#
_cell.length_a   1.000
_cell.length_b   1.000
_cell.length_c   1.000
_cell.angle_alpha   90.00
_cell.angle_beta   90.00
_cell.angle_gamma   90.00
#
_symmetry.space_group_name_H-M   'P 1'
#
loop_
_entity.id
_entity.type
_entity.pdbx_description
1 polymer ?
#
loop_
_entity_poly.entity_id
_entity_poly.type
_entity_poly.pdbx_seq_one_letter_code
_entity_poly.pdbx_strand_id
1 'polypeptide(L)'
;MSKNTKTGIIAAAVLVVLIIVALIVWKSTRAEPEAGSKTLNLTITHMDGTEKKLTIKTDAQYLLDALNEKTLVDGYDSEFGYTITTVDGEFADADKGQWWVFTKGGEWVDTSVDSTVIYDGDGFEFYVYQ
;
A
#
# COMPACT_ATOMS: atom_id res chain seq x y z
N MET A 1 -14.66 -41.09 40.11
CA MET A 1 -13.98 -40.75 38.87
C MET A 1 -12.51 -41.10 38.97
N SER A 2 -11.98 -41.85 38.02
CA SER A 2 -10.56 -42.19 38.03
C SER A 2 -9.69 -40.97 37.72
N LYS A 3 -8.44 -40.93 38.23
CA LYS A 3 -7.46 -39.88 37.95
C LYS A 3 -7.27 -39.63 36.44
N ASN A 4 -7.37 -40.68 35.62
CA ASN A 4 -7.17 -40.60 34.19
C ASN A 4 -8.29 -39.83 33.45
N THR A 5 -9.53 -39.90 33.96
CA THR A 5 -10.67 -39.19 33.38
C THR A 5 -10.56 -37.69 33.64
N LYS A 6 -10.13 -37.28 34.85
CA LYS A 6 -9.88 -35.85 35.16
C LYS A 6 -8.75 -35.28 34.34
N THR A 7 -7.65 -36.01 34.16
CA THR A 7 -6.50 -35.60 33.36
C THR A 7 -6.89 -35.44 31.89
N GLY A 8 -7.70 -36.36 31.35
CA GLY A 8 -8.20 -36.27 29.97
C GLY A 8 -9.11 -35.07 29.74
N ILE A 9 -9.98 -34.75 30.69
CA ILE A 9 -10.85 -33.55 30.60
C ILE A 9 -10.05 -32.25 30.64
N ILE A 10 -9.06 -32.17 31.52
CA ILE A 10 -8.18 -30.99 31.62
C ILE A 10 -7.35 -30.82 30.34
N ALA A 11 -6.79 -31.90 29.80
CA ALA A 11 -6.03 -31.86 28.56
C ALA A 11 -6.90 -31.41 27.37
N ALA A 12 -8.14 -31.90 27.27
CA ALA A 12 -9.08 -31.49 26.24
C ALA A 12 -9.46 -30.01 26.36
N ALA A 13 -9.68 -29.53 27.59
CA ALA A 13 -10.00 -28.12 27.83
C ALA A 13 -8.83 -27.21 27.45
N VAL A 14 -7.60 -27.58 27.80
CA VAL A 14 -6.39 -26.83 27.41
C VAL A 14 -6.22 -26.80 25.89
N LEU A 15 -6.45 -27.90 25.21
CA LEU A 15 -6.37 -27.97 23.75
C LEU A 15 -7.39 -27.04 23.07
N VAL A 16 -8.62 -27.01 23.56
CA VAL A 16 -9.68 -26.12 23.05
C VAL A 16 -9.28 -24.65 23.24
N VAL A 17 -8.75 -24.28 24.39
CA VAL A 17 -8.29 -22.91 24.67
C VAL A 17 -7.15 -22.52 23.74
N LEU A 18 -6.19 -23.41 23.50
CA LEU A 18 -5.09 -23.15 22.58
C LEU A 18 -5.58 -22.95 21.13
N ILE A 19 -6.56 -23.72 20.69
CA ILE A 19 -7.18 -23.54 19.37
C ILE A 19 -7.88 -22.19 19.28
N ILE A 20 -8.62 -21.79 20.29
CA ILE A 20 -9.32 -20.49 20.31
C ILE A 20 -8.30 -19.34 20.27
N VAL A 21 -7.23 -19.42 21.07
CA VAL A 21 -6.16 -18.40 21.07
C VAL A 21 -5.48 -18.33 19.70
N ALA A 22 -5.17 -19.49 19.10
CA ALA A 22 -4.58 -19.54 17.75
C ALA A 22 -5.49 -18.93 16.69
N LEU A 23 -6.80 -19.15 16.76
CA LEU A 23 -7.77 -18.54 15.85
C LEU A 23 -7.87 -17.02 16.04
N ILE A 24 -7.83 -16.53 17.27
CA ILE A 24 -7.85 -15.11 17.56
C ILE A 24 -6.58 -14.43 17.05
N VAL A 25 -5.42 -15.00 17.29
CA VAL A 25 -4.13 -14.50 16.81
C VAL A 25 -4.09 -14.52 15.27
N TRP A 26 -4.58 -15.61 14.67
CA TRP A 26 -4.63 -15.73 13.22
C TRP A 26 -5.58 -14.70 12.57
N LYS A 27 -6.72 -14.43 13.20
CA LYS A 27 -7.67 -13.41 12.77
C LYS A 27 -7.14 -11.99 12.95
N SER A 28 -6.30 -11.76 13.97
CA SER A 28 -5.64 -10.48 14.22
C SER A 28 -4.49 -10.23 13.25
N THR A 29 -3.78 -11.26 12.81
CA THR A 29 -2.67 -11.17 11.86
C THR A 29 -3.13 -11.21 10.41
N ARG A 30 -4.25 -11.82 10.11
CA ARG A 30 -4.97 -11.59 8.86
C ARG A 30 -5.72 -10.30 9.03
N ALA A 31 -5.17 -9.25 8.46
CA ALA A 31 -5.93 -8.03 8.32
C ALA A 31 -7.31 -8.39 7.77
N GLU A 32 -8.33 -8.28 8.58
CA GLU A 32 -9.65 -8.04 8.04
C GLU A 32 -9.50 -6.87 7.07
N PRO A 33 -10.27 -6.80 5.97
CA PRO A 33 -10.20 -5.68 5.07
C PRO A 33 -10.69 -4.42 5.79
N GLU A 34 -9.91 -3.97 6.76
CA GLU A 34 -9.91 -2.57 7.16
C GLU A 34 -9.22 -1.80 6.04
N ALA A 35 -9.66 -0.58 5.80
CA ALA A 35 -9.03 0.32 4.87
C ALA A 35 -7.52 0.33 5.16
N GLY A 36 -6.71 -0.37 4.34
CA GLY A 36 -5.30 -0.45 4.55
C GLY A 36 -4.70 -1.86 4.65
N SER A 37 -5.29 -2.84 3.96
CA SER A 37 -4.75 -4.21 3.89
C SER A 37 -3.39 -4.29 3.18
N LYS A 38 -3.10 -3.35 2.27
CA LYS A 38 -1.83 -3.23 1.57
C LYS A 38 -1.03 -2.07 2.15
N THR A 39 0.26 -2.28 2.33
CA THR A 39 1.20 -1.24 2.74
C THR A 39 2.07 -0.87 1.55
N LEU A 40 2.08 0.40 1.19
CA LEU A 40 2.92 0.93 0.12
C LEU A 40 3.95 1.89 0.71
N ASN A 41 5.17 1.79 0.20
CA ASN A 41 6.25 2.70 0.54
C ASN A 41 6.45 3.67 -0.62
N LEU A 42 6.27 4.95 -0.37
CA LEU A 42 6.38 6.00 -1.38
C LEU A 42 7.58 6.89 -1.08
N THR A 43 8.37 7.18 -2.10
CA THR A 43 9.43 8.18 -2.04
C THR A 43 9.12 9.25 -3.07
N ILE A 44 8.95 10.48 -2.60
CA ILE A 44 8.66 11.63 -3.46
C ILE A 44 9.88 12.53 -3.44
N THR A 45 10.49 12.75 -4.61
CA THR A 45 11.61 13.67 -4.76
C THR A 45 11.11 14.92 -5.44
N HIS A 46 11.13 16.03 -4.71
CA HIS A 46 10.76 17.34 -5.22
C HIS A 46 11.86 17.94 -6.11
N MET A 47 11.50 18.93 -6.91
CA MET A 47 12.45 19.59 -7.83
C MET A 47 13.63 20.26 -7.13
N ASP A 48 13.47 20.63 -5.86
CA ASP A 48 14.56 21.20 -5.04
C ASP A 48 15.52 20.13 -4.48
N GLY A 49 15.26 18.84 -4.76
CA GLY A 49 16.05 17.73 -4.26
C GLY A 49 15.58 17.16 -2.92
N THR A 50 14.56 17.75 -2.32
CA THR A 50 14.01 17.26 -1.05
C THR A 50 13.26 15.95 -1.27
N GLU A 51 13.60 14.93 -0.49
CA GLU A 51 12.90 13.65 -0.50
C GLU A 51 11.90 13.56 0.65
N LYS A 52 10.71 13.09 0.34
CA LYS A 52 9.69 12.76 1.33
C LYS A 52 9.36 11.28 1.23
N LYS A 53 9.54 10.56 2.33
CA LYS A 53 9.20 9.12 2.42
C LYS A 53 7.90 8.96 3.18
N LEU A 54 6.96 8.27 2.56
CA LEU A 54 5.64 8.01 3.13
C LEU A 54 5.37 6.51 3.13
N THR A 55 4.70 6.05 4.16
CA THR A 55 4.10 4.72 4.17
C THR A 55 2.59 4.92 4.20
N ILE A 56 1.89 4.39 3.21
CA ILE A 56 0.44 4.46 3.13
C ILE A 56 -0.17 3.06 3.20
N LYS A 57 -1.37 3.01 3.73
CA LYS A 57 -2.18 1.78 3.77
C LYS A 57 -3.42 1.97 2.92
N THR A 58 -3.74 0.97 2.10
CA THR A 58 -4.85 1.05 1.17
C THR A 58 -5.40 -0.33 0.82
N ASP A 59 -6.68 -0.38 0.50
CA ASP A 59 -7.32 -1.55 -0.10
C ASP A 59 -7.46 -1.43 -1.62
N ALA A 60 -7.01 -0.33 -2.20
CA ALA A 60 -7.11 -0.08 -3.62
C ALA A 60 -6.38 -1.14 -4.44
N GLN A 61 -6.87 -1.41 -5.64
CA GLN A 61 -6.25 -2.33 -6.57
C GLN A 61 -5.20 -1.64 -7.45
N TYR A 62 -5.40 -0.36 -7.74
CA TYR A 62 -4.54 0.43 -8.61
C TYR A 62 -3.86 1.57 -7.87
N LEU A 63 -2.66 1.92 -8.31
CA LEU A 63 -1.83 2.93 -7.67
C LEU A 63 -2.52 4.31 -7.60
N LEU A 64 -3.17 4.74 -8.68
CA LEU A 64 -3.85 6.04 -8.70
C LEU A 64 -4.92 6.15 -7.62
N ASP A 65 -5.72 5.11 -7.45
CA ASP A 65 -6.79 5.09 -6.44
C ASP A 65 -6.21 5.20 -5.03
N ALA A 66 -5.10 4.49 -4.77
CA ALA A 66 -4.40 4.58 -3.48
C ALA A 66 -3.87 5.99 -3.21
N LEU A 67 -3.30 6.64 -4.21
CA LEU A 67 -2.78 8.01 -4.10
C LEU A 67 -3.91 9.02 -3.89
N ASN A 68 -5.04 8.84 -4.59
CA ASN A 68 -6.21 9.71 -4.45
C ASN A 68 -6.88 9.60 -3.07
N GLU A 69 -6.86 8.42 -2.46
CA GLU A 69 -7.36 8.25 -1.08
C GLU A 69 -6.63 9.17 -0.09
N LYS A 70 -5.37 9.46 -0.36
CA LYS A 70 -4.51 10.31 0.48
C LYS A 70 -4.36 11.74 -0.06
N THR A 71 -5.04 12.06 -1.15
CA THR A 71 -4.97 13.37 -1.81
C THR A 71 -3.53 13.76 -2.17
N LEU A 72 -2.72 12.78 -2.57
CA LEU A 72 -1.30 12.96 -2.86
C LEU A 72 -1.02 13.47 -4.27
N VAL A 73 -1.91 13.21 -5.21
CA VAL A 73 -1.70 13.52 -6.62
C VAL A 73 -2.90 14.25 -7.20
N ASP A 74 -2.63 15.01 -8.25
CA ASP A 74 -3.65 15.61 -9.12
C ASP A 74 -3.20 15.49 -10.57
N GLY A 75 -4.13 15.55 -11.49
CA GLY A 75 -3.84 15.39 -12.90
C GLY A 75 -5.11 15.29 -13.72
N TYR A 76 -4.99 14.68 -14.90
CA TYR A 76 -6.11 14.53 -15.82
C TYR A 76 -6.00 13.23 -16.63
N ASP A 77 -7.13 12.73 -17.15
CA ASP A 77 -7.17 11.61 -18.05
C ASP A 77 -6.75 12.06 -19.47
N SER A 78 -5.85 11.30 -20.07
CA SER A 78 -5.44 11.49 -21.45
C SER A 78 -5.64 10.19 -22.25
N GLU A 79 -5.46 10.25 -23.56
CA GLU A 79 -5.53 9.06 -24.43
C GLU A 79 -4.45 8.01 -24.10
N PHE A 80 -3.40 8.41 -23.39
CA PHE A 80 -2.30 7.52 -22.95
C PHE A 80 -2.45 7.06 -21.50
N GLY A 81 -3.60 7.30 -20.88
CA GLY A 81 -3.86 7.03 -19.47
C GLY A 81 -3.88 8.32 -18.64
N TYR A 82 -3.81 8.17 -17.31
CA TYR A 82 -3.83 9.31 -16.39
C TYR A 82 -2.48 10.03 -16.39
N THR A 83 -2.50 11.34 -16.60
CA THR A 83 -1.32 12.19 -16.53
C THR A 83 -1.26 12.89 -15.20
N ILE A 84 -0.19 12.63 -14.42
CA ILE A 84 0.03 13.27 -13.13
C ILE A 84 0.66 14.63 -13.36
N THR A 85 0.04 15.68 -12.85
CA THR A 85 0.56 17.06 -12.92
C THR A 85 1.13 17.53 -11.59
N THR A 86 0.58 17.05 -10.48
CA THR A 86 0.93 17.51 -9.14
C THR A 86 1.11 16.30 -8.22
N VAL A 87 2.20 16.29 -7.47
CA VAL A 87 2.45 15.31 -6.42
C VAL A 87 2.88 16.06 -5.16
N ASP A 88 2.24 15.71 -4.04
CA ASP A 88 2.54 16.32 -2.73
C ASP A 88 2.57 17.85 -2.80
N GLY A 89 1.61 18.43 -3.54
CA GLY A 89 1.44 19.86 -3.70
C GLY A 89 2.37 20.53 -4.70
N GLU A 90 3.29 19.81 -5.32
CA GLU A 90 4.22 20.36 -6.30
C GLU A 90 3.75 20.12 -7.74
N PHE A 91 3.51 21.20 -8.46
CA PHE A 91 3.09 21.18 -9.86
C PHE A 91 4.30 21.11 -10.80
N ALA A 92 4.26 20.18 -11.76
CA ALA A 92 5.21 20.11 -12.86
C ALA A 92 4.62 20.81 -14.09
N ASP A 93 5.36 21.76 -14.64
CA ASP A 93 4.91 22.56 -15.77
C ASP A 93 5.40 21.93 -17.07
N ALA A 94 4.48 21.34 -17.84
CA ALA A 94 4.78 20.72 -19.12
C ALA A 94 5.32 21.72 -20.15
N ASP A 95 4.90 22.97 -20.07
CA ASP A 95 5.41 24.04 -20.96
C ASP A 95 6.89 24.33 -20.73
N LYS A 96 7.40 23.98 -19.54
CA LYS A 96 8.82 24.06 -19.17
C LYS A 96 9.57 22.74 -19.35
N GLY A 97 8.93 21.73 -19.95
CA GLY A 97 9.51 20.40 -20.12
C GLY A 97 9.56 19.57 -18.84
N GLN A 98 8.71 19.88 -17.87
CA GLN A 98 8.62 19.18 -16.59
C GLN A 98 7.39 18.28 -16.56
N TRP A 99 7.57 17.06 -16.06
CA TRP A 99 6.44 16.18 -15.78
C TRP A 99 6.79 15.15 -14.72
N TRP A 100 5.79 14.79 -13.92
CA TRP A 100 5.93 13.77 -12.91
C TRP A 100 6.01 12.39 -13.55
N VAL A 101 6.97 11.60 -13.11
CA VAL A 101 7.15 10.20 -13.48
C VAL A 101 7.29 9.35 -12.23
N PHE A 102 7.07 8.06 -12.38
CA PHE A 102 7.25 7.15 -11.25
C PHE A 102 7.95 5.86 -11.69
N THR A 103 8.61 5.26 -10.71
CA THR A 103 9.28 3.97 -10.83
C THR A 103 8.78 3.04 -9.73
N LYS A 104 8.99 1.76 -9.90
CA LYS A 104 8.66 0.75 -8.89
C LYS A 104 9.95 0.02 -8.49
N GLY A 105 10.37 0.20 -7.23
CA GLY A 105 11.62 -0.37 -6.75
C GLY A 105 12.84 0.07 -7.54
N GLY A 106 12.83 1.30 -8.06
CA GLY A 106 13.89 1.86 -8.88
C GLY A 106 13.82 1.54 -10.38
N GLU A 107 12.85 0.74 -10.81
CA GLU A 107 12.69 0.33 -12.20
C GLU A 107 11.52 1.04 -12.89
N TRP A 108 11.68 1.32 -14.19
CA TRP A 108 10.61 1.90 -15.00
C TRP A 108 9.41 0.97 -15.08
N VAL A 109 8.22 1.57 -15.06
CA VAL A 109 6.93 0.86 -15.16
C VAL A 109 6.33 1.13 -16.54
N ASP A 110 5.88 0.07 -17.20
CA ASP A 110 5.27 0.16 -18.56
C ASP A 110 3.81 0.59 -18.55
N THR A 111 3.21 0.70 -17.37
CA THR A 111 1.79 1.05 -17.22
C THR A 111 1.64 2.46 -16.69
N SER A 112 0.53 3.11 -17.05
CA SER A 112 0.16 4.39 -16.43
C SER A 112 -0.29 4.18 -14.98
N VAL A 113 -0.29 5.24 -14.19
CA VAL A 113 -0.61 5.18 -12.75
C VAL A 113 -2.00 4.61 -12.47
N ASP A 114 -2.96 4.83 -13.36
CA ASP A 114 -4.33 4.31 -13.26
C ASP A 114 -4.46 2.82 -13.63
N SER A 115 -3.46 2.27 -14.31
CA SER A 115 -3.43 0.85 -14.71
C SER A 115 -2.40 0.03 -13.93
N THR A 116 -1.64 0.63 -13.06
CA THR A 116 -0.61 -0.05 -12.27
C THR A 116 -1.25 -0.76 -11.09
N VAL A 117 -1.25 -2.09 -11.12
CA VAL A 117 -1.75 -2.92 -10.00
C VAL A 117 -0.74 -2.86 -8.86
N ILE A 118 -1.26 -2.71 -7.65
CA ILE A 118 -0.43 -2.64 -6.43
C ILE A 118 -0.60 -3.87 -5.56
N TYR A 119 0.49 -4.24 -4.90
CA TYR A 119 0.56 -5.36 -3.97
C TYR A 119 1.12 -4.89 -2.63
N ASP A 120 0.80 -5.61 -1.57
CA ASP A 120 1.33 -5.33 -0.24
C ASP A 120 2.86 -5.35 -0.24
N GLY A 121 3.46 -4.32 0.31
CA GLY A 121 4.91 -4.16 0.38
C GLY A 121 5.57 -3.47 -0.82
N ASP A 122 4.80 -3.10 -1.83
CA ASP A 122 5.35 -2.41 -3.01
C ASP A 122 5.93 -1.04 -2.65
N GLY A 123 7.04 -0.70 -3.29
CA GLY A 123 7.68 0.61 -3.20
C GLY A 123 7.61 1.34 -4.53
N PHE A 124 7.22 2.61 -4.48
CA PHE A 124 7.15 3.48 -5.65
C PHE A 124 7.92 4.77 -5.39
N GLU A 125 8.58 5.26 -6.42
CA GLU A 125 9.34 6.52 -6.38
C GLU A 125 8.74 7.48 -7.40
N PHE A 126 8.50 8.72 -6.96
CA PHE A 126 7.96 9.80 -7.78
C PHE A 126 8.99 10.91 -7.87
N TYR A 127 9.25 11.39 -9.06
CA TYR A 127 10.13 12.53 -9.29
C TYR A 127 9.74 13.29 -10.55
N VAL A 128 10.25 14.52 -10.70
CA VAL A 128 9.99 15.33 -11.89
C VAL A 128 11.10 15.09 -12.90
N TYR A 129 10.71 14.68 -14.09
CA TYR A 129 11.60 14.60 -15.24
C TYR A 129 11.72 16.00 -15.87
N GLN A 130 12.93 16.40 -16.15
CA GLN A 130 13.21 17.70 -16.73
C GLN A 130 14.15 17.59 -17.93
#